data_6c41567fa7a348473a8e8e857ffce620
#
_entry.id   6c41567fa7a348473a8e8e857ffce620
#
_cell.length_a   1.000
_cell.length_b   1.000
_cell.length_c   1.000
_cell.angle_alpha   90.00
_cell.angle_beta   90.00
_cell.angle_gamma   90.00
#
_symmetry.space_group_name_H-M   'P 1'
#
loop_
_entity.id
_entity.type
_entity.pdbx_description
1 polymer ?
#
loop_
_entity_poly.entity_id
_entity_poly.type
_entity_poly.pdbx_seq_one_letter_code
_entity_poly.pdbx_strand_id
1 'polypeptide(L)'
;DPRKRIDLAIRVVAQAHEKLPALQFDIYGKGGEADNLRHLIQELAAQDYIHLRGHADLQQIYPCYQAYLTTSQWETFGLTLMEAAGAGLALLGFDARYGNPTFIKEGENGFLVPYSETVPEEELVKELADKLVQLFESDLAPFHQASYDLASSYLASKVQEVWKETLMEMGQLGGKEI
;
A
#
# COMPACT_ATOMS: atom_id res chain seq x y z
N ASP A 1 3.11 -4.71 -14.55
CA ASP A 1 4.45 -4.92 -13.99
C ASP A 1 4.42 -6.13 -13.06
N PRO A 2 5.09 -7.26 -13.40
CA PRO A 2 5.10 -8.49 -12.59
C PRO A 2 5.61 -8.29 -11.16
N ARG A 3 6.49 -7.30 -10.94
CA ARG A 3 7.04 -6.99 -9.60
C ARG A 3 5.97 -6.51 -8.61
N LYS A 4 4.83 -6.06 -9.10
CA LYS A 4 3.70 -5.66 -8.24
C LYS A 4 2.98 -6.86 -7.62
N ARG A 5 3.18 -8.07 -8.14
CA ARG A 5 2.63 -9.32 -7.62
C ARG A 5 1.12 -9.22 -7.30
N ILE A 6 0.35 -8.67 -8.24
CA ILE A 6 -1.11 -8.55 -8.10
C ILE A 6 -1.78 -9.92 -7.93
N ASP A 7 -1.16 -10.97 -8.46
CA ASP A 7 -1.54 -12.36 -8.23
C ASP A 7 -1.59 -12.71 -6.72
N LEU A 8 -0.60 -12.26 -5.94
CA LEU A 8 -0.61 -12.44 -4.48
C LEU A 8 -1.73 -11.63 -3.82
N ALA A 9 -1.96 -10.38 -4.27
CA ALA A 9 -3.06 -9.57 -3.73
C ALA A 9 -4.42 -10.26 -3.92
N ILE A 10 -4.66 -10.84 -5.10
CA ILE A 10 -5.89 -11.60 -5.38
C ILE A 10 -6.01 -12.79 -4.42
N ARG A 11 -4.95 -13.57 -4.20
CA ARG A 11 -4.96 -14.70 -3.27
C ARG A 11 -5.18 -14.27 -1.81
N VAL A 12 -4.53 -13.19 -1.39
CA VAL A 12 -4.71 -12.60 -0.05
C VAL A 12 -6.17 -12.22 0.18
N VAL A 13 -6.76 -11.51 -0.76
CA VAL A 13 -8.16 -11.08 -0.63
C VAL A 13 -9.12 -12.26 -0.70
N ALA A 14 -8.89 -13.24 -1.57
CA ALA A 14 -9.71 -14.45 -1.64
C ALA A 14 -9.70 -15.21 -0.31
N GLN A 15 -8.55 -15.35 0.33
CA GLN A 15 -8.44 -16.00 1.63
C GLN A 15 -9.09 -15.16 2.76
N ALA A 16 -8.90 -13.85 2.76
CA ALA A 16 -9.53 -12.97 3.76
C ALA A 16 -11.05 -12.93 3.61
N HIS A 17 -11.57 -13.04 2.38
CA HIS A 17 -13.01 -13.01 2.09
C HIS A 17 -13.78 -14.14 2.78
N GLU A 18 -13.14 -15.28 3.06
CA GLU A 18 -13.76 -16.38 3.83
C GLU A 18 -14.22 -15.92 5.23
N LYS A 19 -13.48 -14.98 5.85
CA LYS A 19 -13.80 -14.40 7.15
C LYS A 19 -14.55 -13.07 7.04
N LEU A 20 -14.40 -12.36 5.92
CA LEU A 20 -14.97 -11.04 5.64
C LEU A 20 -15.85 -11.07 4.37
N PRO A 21 -17.05 -11.67 4.41
CA PRO A 21 -17.87 -11.85 3.20
C PRO A 21 -18.32 -10.55 2.51
N ALA A 22 -18.23 -9.42 3.19
CA ALA A 22 -18.55 -8.10 2.62
C ALA A 22 -17.33 -7.42 1.96
N LEU A 23 -16.12 -8.01 2.05
CA LEU A 23 -14.91 -7.45 1.48
C LEU A 23 -15.02 -7.39 -0.04
N GLN A 24 -14.72 -6.22 -0.61
CA GLN A 24 -14.62 -5.99 -2.05
C GLN A 24 -13.21 -5.52 -2.38
N PHE A 25 -12.71 -5.91 -3.53
CA PHE A 25 -11.36 -5.54 -3.98
C PHE A 25 -11.36 -5.09 -5.43
N ASP A 26 -10.99 -3.85 -5.66
CA ASP A 26 -10.87 -3.25 -6.98
C ASP A 26 -9.40 -3.02 -7.35
N ILE A 27 -9.00 -3.50 -8.50
CA ILE A 27 -7.64 -3.42 -9.02
C ILE A 27 -7.62 -2.43 -10.18
N TYR A 28 -6.90 -1.32 -9.98
CA TYR A 28 -6.74 -0.29 -11.00
C TYR A 28 -5.37 -0.38 -11.67
N GLY A 29 -5.37 -0.29 -12.98
CA GLY A 29 -4.15 -0.29 -13.78
C GLY A 29 -4.33 -0.93 -15.14
N LYS A 30 -3.28 -0.83 -15.95
CA LYS A 30 -3.16 -1.50 -17.26
C LYS A 30 -1.85 -2.27 -17.31
N GLY A 31 -1.87 -3.42 -17.96
CA GLY A 31 -0.65 -4.23 -18.15
C GLY A 31 -0.93 -5.54 -18.86
N GLY A 32 0.13 -6.20 -19.30
CA GLY A 32 0.06 -7.47 -20.03
C GLY A 32 -0.47 -8.65 -19.22
N GLU A 33 -0.50 -8.53 -17.88
CA GLU A 33 -0.95 -9.60 -16.99
C GLU A 33 -2.48 -9.67 -16.82
N ALA A 34 -3.24 -8.75 -17.42
CA ALA A 34 -4.68 -8.65 -17.18
C ALA A 34 -5.44 -9.95 -17.46
N ASP A 35 -5.06 -10.72 -18.49
CA ASP A 35 -5.72 -11.98 -18.83
C ASP A 35 -5.37 -13.08 -17.82
N ASN A 36 -4.12 -13.16 -17.39
CA ASN A 36 -3.68 -14.10 -16.35
C ASN A 36 -4.40 -13.80 -15.01
N LEU A 37 -4.55 -12.53 -14.67
CA LEU A 37 -5.26 -12.13 -13.44
C LEU A 37 -6.76 -12.44 -13.52
N ARG A 38 -7.41 -12.24 -14.68
CA ARG A 38 -8.81 -12.67 -14.86
C ARG A 38 -8.98 -14.18 -14.70
N HIS A 39 -8.05 -14.95 -15.27
CA HIS A 39 -8.07 -16.39 -15.12
C HIS A 39 -7.92 -16.82 -13.67
N LEU A 40 -6.97 -16.24 -12.94
CA LEU A 40 -6.79 -16.49 -11.52
C LEU A 40 -8.04 -16.15 -10.68
N ILE A 41 -8.70 -15.01 -10.95
CA ILE A 41 -9.95 -14.62 -10.30
C ILE A 41 -11.05 -15.68 -10.55
N GLN A 42 -11.13 -16.22 -11.79
CA GLN A 42 -12.08 -17.27 -12.14
C GLN A 42 -11.76 -18.60 -11.45
N GLU A 43 -10.50 -19.01 -11.42
CA GLU A 43 -10.05 -20.22 -10.72
C GLU A 43 -10.40 -20.20 -9.24
N LEU A 44 -10.30 -19.01 -8.61
CA LEU A 44 -10.63 -18.81 -7.19
C LEU A 44 -12.14 -18.55 -6.95
N ALA A 45 -12.98 -18.57 -8.00
CA ALA A 45 -14.40 -18.21 -7.92
C ALA A 45 -14.66 -16.85 -7.24
N ALA A 46 -13.78 -15.86 -7.50
CA ALA A 46 -13.73 -14.57 -6.81
C ALA A 46 -14.35 -13.40 -7.62
N GLN A 47 -15.06 -13.68 -8.71
CA GLN A 47 -15.57 -12.67 -9.66
C GLN A 47 -16.59 -11.71 -9.05
N ASP A 48 -17.26 -12.12 -7.98
CA ASP A 48 -18.31 -11.33 -7.35
C ASP A 48 -17.75 -10.25 -6.42
N TYR A 49 -16.46 -10.34 -6.02
CA TYR A 49 -15.86 -9.42 -5.06
C TYR A 49 -14.45 -8.93 -5.44
N ILE A 50 -13.82 -9.45 -6.52
CA ILE A 50 -12.54 -8.97 -7.04
C ILE A 50 -12.70 -8.51 -8.48
N HIS A 51 -12.40 -7.23 -8.75
CA HIS A 51 -12.65 -6.63 -10.06
C HIS A 51 -11.43 -5.92 -10.63
N LEU A 52 -11.13 -6.18 -11.90
CA LEU A 52 -10.15 -5.43 -12.69
C LEU A 52 -10.84 -4.22 -13.33
N ARG A 53 -10.62 -3.01 -12.78
CA ARG A 53 -11.29 -1.76 -13.18
C ARG A 53 -10.60 -1.02 -14.32
N GLY A 54 -9.39 -1.44 -14.70
CA GLY A 54 -8.59 -0.75 -15.72
C GLY A 54 -7.96 0.54 -15.20
N HIS A 55 -7.67 1.49 -16.10
CA HIS A 55 -7.04 2.76 -15.73
C HIS A 55 -8.08 3.80 -15.32
N ALA A 56 -7.80 4.52 -14.25
CA ALA A 56 -8.67 5.58 -13.76
C ALA A 56 -7.86 6.68 -13.06
N ASP A 57 -8.49 7.83 -12.81
CA ASP A 57 -7.93 8.90 -12.00
C ASP A 57 -8.04 8.53 -10.52
N LEU A 58 -6.93 8.11 -9.94
CA LEU A 58 -6.89 7.59 -8.57
C LEU A 58 -7.23 8.66 -7.52
N GLN A 59 -7.00 9.95 -7.79
CA GLN A 59 -7.34 11.02 -6.84
C GLN A 59 -8.84 11.08 -6.55
N GLN A 60 -9.67 10.75 -7.54
CA GLN A 60 -11.13 10.70 -7.38
C GLN A 60 -11.61 9.38 -6.77
N ILE A 61 -10.79 8.36 -6.82
CA ILE A 61 -11.14 6.98 -6.44
C ILE A 61 -10.76 6.67 -4.99
N TYR A 62 -9.58 7.06 -4.54
CA TYR A 62 -9.11 6.77 -3.19
C TYR A 62 -10.14 7.09 -2.10
N PRO A 63 -10.87 8.23 -2.12
CA PRO A 63 -11.85 8.54 -1.09
C PRO A 63 -13.04 7.57 -1.01
N CYS A 64 -13.20 6.68 -2.00
CA CYS A 64 -14.27 5.66 -2.02
C CYS A 64 -13.86 4.37 -1.30
N TYR A 65 -12.61 4.26 -0.86
CA TYR A 65 -12.07 3.03 -0.26
C TYR A 65 -11.63 3.27 1.19
N GLN A 66 -11.45 2.17 1.91
CA GLN A 66 -11.06 2.16 3.33
C GLN A 66 -9.61 1.77 3.52
N ALA A 67 -9.08 0.94 2.62
CA ALA A 67 -7.72 0.44 2.71
C ALA A 67 -7.05 0.33 1.33
N TYR A 68 -5.74 0.37 1.33
CA TYR A 68 -4.88 0.12 0.17
C TYR A 68 -3.98 -1.08 0.46
N LEU A 69 -4.00 -2.04 -0.44
CA LEU A 69 -3.18 -3.26 -0.37
C LEU A 69 -2.08 -3.22 -1.43
N THR A 70 -0.83 -3.43 -1.03
CA THR A 70 0.31 -3.64 -1.93
C THR A 70 1.00 -4.96 -1.66
N THR A 71 1.27 -5.71 -2.72
CA THR A 71 2.02 -6.97 -2.70
C THR A 71 3.33 -6.86 -3.48
N SER A 72 3.76 -5.63 -3.77
CA SER A 72 5.01 -5.36 -4.48
C SER A 72 6.20 -5.97 -3.75
N GLN A 73 7.02 -6.72 -4.47
CA GLN A 73 8.29 -7.27 -3.97
C GLN A 73 9.40 -6.22 -3.93
N TRP A 74 9.21 -5.13 -4.66
CA TRP A 74 10.13 -4.01 -4.73
C TRP A 74 9.37 -2.72 -5.01
N GLU A 75 9.57 -1.74 -4.16
CA GLU A 75 9.01 -0.39 -4.33
C GLU A 75 10.05 0.67 -4.00
N THR A 76 10.48 1.43 -4.99
CA THR A 76 11.54 2.42 -4.81
C THR A 76 11.11 3.55 -3.87
N PHE A 77 10.01 4.20 -4.17
CA PHE A 77 9.45 5.28 -3.34
C PHE A 77 8.04 4.96 -2.85
N GLY A 78 7.14 4.51 -3.75
CA GLY A 78 5.75 4.19 -3.41
C GLY A 78 4.81 5.39 -3.53
N LEU A 79 4.83 6.09 -4.67
CA LEU A 79 3.93 7.22 -4.92
C LEU A 79 2.46 6.87 -4.66
N THR A 80 2.02 5.69 -5.09
CA THR A 80 0.64 5.25 -4.87
C THR A 80 0.32 5.01 -3.38
N LEU A 81 1.32 4.58 -2.59
CA LEU A 81 1.18 4.47 -1.13
C LEU A 81 1.06 5.85 -0.48
N MET A 82 1.89 6.81 -0.91
CA MET A 82 1.82 8.18 -0.43
C MET A 82 0.47 8.82 -0.79
N GLU A 83 -0.01 8.62 -2.01
CA GLU A 83 -1.31 9.10 -2.48
C GLU A 83 -2.46 8.47 -1.68
N ALA A 84 -2.43 7.17 -1.45
CA ALA A 84 -3.41 6.44 -0.64
C ALA A 84 -3.41 6.93 0.81
N ALA A 85 -2.22 7.13 1.42
CA ALA A 85 -2.10 7.73 2.73
C ALA A 85 -2.68 9.15 2.78
N GLY A 86 -2.40 9.96 1.74
CA GLY A 86 -2.94 11.32 1.58
C GLY A 86 -4.46 11.36 1.43
N ALA A 87 -5.08 10.30 0.98
CA ALA A 87 -6.52 10.11 0.96
C ALA A 87 -7.07 9.48 2.26
N GLY A 88 -6.20 9.20 3.23
CA GLY A 88 -6.56 8.64 4.53
C GLY A 88 -6.85 7.14 4.52
N LEU A 89 -6.37 6.37 3.55
CA LEU A 89 -6.58 4.93 3.53
C LEU A 89 -5.66 4.24 4.56
N ALA A 90 -6.16 3.20 5.21
CA ALA A 90 -5.32 2.27 5.93
C ALA A 90 -4.45 1.48 4.95
N LEU A 91 -3.19 1.21 5.30
CA LEU A 91 -2.21 0.65 4.36
C LEU A 91 -1.80 -0.76 4.78
N LEU A 92 -1.77 -1.69 3.83
CA LEU A 92 -1.26 -3.04 4.06
C LEU A 92 -0.27 -3.43 2.97
N GLY A 93 0.75 -4.19 3.36
CA GLY A 93 1.68 -4.73 2.38
C GLY A 93 2.80 -5.56 2.99
N PHE A 94 3.67 -6.04 2.11
CA PHE A 94 4.90 -6.69 2.52
C PHE A 94 5.98 -5.65 2.88
N ASP A 95 6.86 -5.98 3.83
CA ASP A 95 8.06 -5.20 4.14
C ASP A 95 9.09 -5.32 3.00
N ALA A 96 8.71 -4.78 1.86
CA ALA A 96 9.54 -4.74 0.66
C ALA A 96 10.19 -3.36 0.53
N ARG A 97 11.52 -3.36 0.37
CA ARG A 97 12.32 -2.11 0.30
C ARG A 97 11.99 -1.30 -0.95
N TYR A 98 11.93 0.00 -0.88
CA TYR A 98 12.11 0.91 0.27
C TYR A 98 10.80 1.62 0.62
N GLY A 99 9.87 1.75 -0.34
CA GLY A 99 8.64 2.54 -0.22
C GLY A 99 7.67 1.99 0.83
N ASN A 100 7.48 0.67 0.87
CA ASN A 100 6.50 0.08 1.78
C ASN A 100 6.77 0.44 3.25
N PRO A 101 7.95 0.17 3.85
CA PRO A 101 8.21 0.56 5.24
C PRO A 101 8.35 2.08 5.44
N THR A 102 8.48 2.86 4.35
CA THR A 102 8.45 4.32 4.43
C THR A 102 7.04 4.81 4.75
N PHE A 103 6.02 4.26 4.10
CA PHE A 103 4.64 4.75 4.21
C PHE A 103 3.73 3.89 5.08
N ILE A 104 4.03 2.61 5.27
CA ILE A 104 3.27 1.72 6.15
C ILE A 104 3.96 1.64 7.51
N LYS A 105 3.28 2.09 8.56
CA LYS A 105 3.74 2.03 9.94
C LYS A 105 2.96 0.97 10.69
N GLU A 106 3.65 -0.11 11.08
CA GLU A 106 3.03 -1.28 11.73
C GLU A 106 2.22 -0.87 12.96
N GLY A 107 0.92 -1.17 12.93
CA GLY A 107 -0.02 -0.88 14.01
C GLY A 107 -0.44 0.59 14.15
N GLU A 108 0.10 1.52 13.34
CA GLU A 108 -0.25 2.94 13.38
C GLU A 108 -1.23 3.28 12.24
N ASN A 109 -0.80 3.16 10.98
CA ASN A 109 -1.64 3.42 9.81
C ASN A 109 -1.92 2.18 8.96
N GLY A 110 -1.49 1.00 9.42
CA GLY A 110 -1.69 -0.26 8.74
C GLY A 110 -0.81 -1.38 9.25
N PHE A 111 -0.55 -2.37 8.40
CA PHE A 111 0.25 -3.52 8.75
C PHE A 111 1.28 -3.88 7.67
N LEU A 112 2.50 -4.21 8.12
CA LEU A 112 3.59 -4.72 7.31
C LEU A 112 3.86 -6.19 7.66
N VAL A 113 3.79 -7.06 6.65
CA VAL A 113 4.19 -8.46 6.80
C VAL A 113 5.63 -8.62 6.35
N PRO A 114 6.52 -9.25 7.15
CA PRO A 114 7.89 -9.52 6.74
C PRO A 114 7.95 -10.26 5.39
N TYR A 115 8.78 -9.76 4.49
CA TYR A 115 8.95 -10.34 3.17
C TYR A 115 10.33 -10.98 3.02
N SER A 116 10.35 -12.22 2.54
CA SER A 116 11.56 -12.89 2.09
C SER A 116 11.24 -13.82 0.92
N GLU A 117 12.11 -13.85 -0.08
CA GLU A 117 12.01 -14.80 -1.20
C GLU A 117 12.16 -16.26 -0.81
N THR A 118 12.65 -16.53 0.42
CA THR A 118 12.81 -17.88 0.96
C THR A 118 11.56 -18.39 1.68
N VAL A 119 10.61 -17.51 1.98
CA VAL A 119 9.32 -17.89 2.60
C VAL A 119 8.37 -18.38 1.52
N PRO A 120 7.67 -19.51 1.70
CA PRO A 120 6.67 -19.97 0.76
C PRO A 120 5.58 -18.92 0.51
N GLU A 121 5.17 -18.75 -0.74
CA GLU A 121 4.13 -17.76 -1.08
C GLU A 121 2.82 -17.98 -0.33
N GLU A 122 2.46 -19.23 -0.08
CA GLU A 122 1.26 -19.58 0.70
C GLU A 122 1.30 -19.05 2.13
N GLU A 123 2.47 -19.04 2.75
CA GLU A 123 2.68 -18.48 4.09
C GLU A 123 2.58 -16.94 4.06
N LEU A 124 3.22 -16.30 3.09
CA LEU A 124 3.11 -14.85 2.88
C LEU A 124 1.66 -14.41 2.63
N VAL A 125 0.94 -15.15 1.80
CA VAL A 125 -0.48 -14.90 1.52
C VAL A 125 -1.32 -15.03 2.78
N LYS A 126 -1.09 -16.10 3.55
CA LYS A 126 -1.81 -16.34 4.79
C LYS A 126 -1.57 -15.24 5.83
N GLU A 127 -0.32 -14.85 6.05
CA GLU A 127 0.01 -13.80 7.02
C GLU A 127 -0.62 -12.46 6.64
N LEU A 128 -0.54 -12.06 5.36
CA LEU A 128 -1.13 -10.81 4.91
C LEU A 128 -2.66 -10.85 4.90
N ALA A 129 -3.28 -12.01 4.62
CA ALA A 129 -4.72 -12.20 4.75
C ALA A 129 -5.19 -12.09 6.21
N ASP A 130 -4.46 -12.68 7.15
CA ASP A 130 -4.77 -12.56 8.58
C ASP A 130 -4.63 -11.08 9.06
N LYS A 131 -3.63 -10.33 8.56
CA LYS A 131 -3.51 -8.89 8.82
C LYS A 131 -4.64 -8.07 8.19
N LEU A 132 -5.10 -8.43 7.01
CA LEU A 132 -6.25 -7.80 6.36
C LEU A 132 -7.54 -8.02 7.17
N VAL A 133 -7.75 -9.23 7.66
CA VAL A 133 -8.86 -9.54 8.56
C VAL A 133 -8.75 -8.72 9.85
N GLN A 134 -7.58 -8.72 10.50
CA GLN A 134 -7.33 -7.94 11.72
C GLN A 134 -7.65 -6.46 11.53
N LEU A 135 -7.28 -5.88 10.37
CA LEU A 135 -7.55 -4.49 10.05
C LEU A 135 -9.06 -4.21 10.02
N PHE A 136 -9.83 -5.01 9.27
CA PHE A 136 -11.27 -4.79 9.10
C PHE A 136 -12.11 -5.20 10.32
N GLU A 137 -11.57 -5.96 11.25
CA GLU A 137 -12.17 -6.24 12.56
C GLU A 137 -11.88 -5.12 13.59
N SER A 138 -10.96 -4.19 13.26
CA SER A 138 -10.58 -3.06 14.11
C SER A 138 -11.40 -1.81 13.77
N ASP A 139 -11.38 -0.82 14.68
CA ASP A 139 -11.79 0.54 14.33
C ASP A 139 -10.79 1.15 13.34
N LEU A 140 -11.25 1.51 12.14
CA LEU A 140 -10.40 2.06 11.09
C LEU A 140 -10.06 3.53 11.29
N ALA A 141 -10.79 4.28 12.11
CA ALA A 141 -10.62 5.72 12.26
C ALA A 141 -9.19 6.12 12.72
N PRO A 142 -8.55 5.44 13.69
CA PRO A 142 -7.17 5.73 14.05
C PRO A 142 -6.18 5.51 12.90
N PHE A 143 -6.34 4.44 12.11
CA PHE A 143 -5.48 4.13 10.97
C PHE A 143 -5.61 5.21 9.86
N HIS A 144 -6.84 5.64 9.58
CA HIS A 144 -7.10 6.71 8.62
C HIS A 144 -6.45 8.02 9.04
N GLN A 145 -6.58 8.41 10.32
CA GLN A 145 -5.96 9.63 10.85
C GLN A 145 -4.44 9.56 10.77
N ALA A 146 -3.84 8.45 11.18
CA ALA A 146 -2.39 8.26 11.12
C ALA A 146 -1.84 8.32 9.68
N SER A 147 -2.59 7.81 8.70
CA SER A 147 -2.25 7.95 7.28
C SER A 147 -2.22 9.41 6.84
N TYR A 148 -3.24 10.20 7.19
CA TYR A 148 -3.28 11.64 6.91
C TYR A 148 -2.10 12.37 7.55
N ASP A 149 -1.83 12.09 8.82
CA ASP A 149 -0.75 12.74 9.57
C ASP A 149 0.61 12.44 8.93
N LEU A 150 0.86 11.18 8.56
CA LEU A 150 2.05 10.79 7.84
C LEU A 150 2.18 11.51 6.49
N ALA A 151 1.14 11.48 5.68
CA ALA A 151 1.15 12.10 4.35
C ALA A 151 1.33 13.62 4.43
N SER A 152 0.85 14.27 5.49
CA SER A 152 0.98 15.71 5.69
C SER A 152 2.44 16.16 5.78
N SER A 153 3.36 15.29 6.22
CA SER A 153 4.80 15.58 6.27
C SER A 153 5.46 15.65 4.88
N TYR A 154 4.81 15.08 3.87
CA TYR A 154 5.27 15.09 2.46
C TYR A 154 4.64 16.20 1.61
N LEU A 155 3.87 17.11 2.22
CA LEU A 155 3.37 18.28 1.50
C LEU A 155 4.53 19.15 1.00
N ALA A 156 4.38 19.68 -0.21
CA ALA A 156 5.44 20.48 -0.85
C ALA A 156 5.93 21.65 0.03
N SER A 157 5.03 22.30 0.79
CA SER A 157 5.39 23.34 1.75
C SER A 157 6.31 22.84 2.86
N LYS A 158 6.03 21.67 3.42
CA LYS A 158 6.85 21.05 4.47
C LYS A 158 8.21 20.62 3.95
N VAL A 159 8.23 19.99 2.78
CA VAL A 159 9.49 19.59 2.13
C VAL A 159 10.35 20.82 1.81
N GLN A 160 9.76 21.93 1.37
CA GLN A 160 10.47 23.18 1.13
C GLN A 160 11.06 23.80 2.42
N GLU A 161 10.36 23.74 3.53
CA GLU A 161 10.87 24.18 4.83
C GLU A 161 12.12 23.38 5.23
N VAL A 162 12.05 22.07 5.19
CA VAL A 162 13.20 21.18 5.50
C VAL A 162 14.40 21.47 4.60
N TRP A 163 14.17 21.64 3.29
CA TRP A 163 15.26 21.99 2.37
C TRP A 163 15.90 23.35 2.68
N LYS A 164 15.10 24.36 3.01
CA LYS A 164 15.63 25.68 3.38
C LYS A 164 16.52 25.59 4.64
N GLU A 165 16.05 24.89 5.67
CA GLU A 165 16.81 24.69 6.92
C GLU A 165 18.13 23.96 6.63
N THR A 166 18.07 22.84 5.91
CA THR A 166 19.26 22.05 5.53
C THR A 166 20.28 22.88 4.76
N LEU A 167 19.84 23.67 3.77
CA LEU A 167 20.72 24.52 2.97
C LEU A 167 21.34 25.66 3.81
N MET A 168 20.59 26.24 4.77
CA MET A 168 21.12 27.24 5.70
C MET A 168 22.19 26.66 6.62
N GLU A 169 21.98 25.45 7.15
CA GLU A 169 22.97 24.76 7.97
C GLU A 169 24.24 24.44 7.20
N MET A 170 24.10 23.93 5.97
CA MET A 170 25.25 23.65 5.09
C MET A 170 26.01 24.94 4.74
N GLY A 171 25.33 26.05 4.47
CA GLY A 171 25.94 27.35 4.21
C GLY A 171 26.73 27.90 5.42
N GLN A 172 26.27 27.63 6.64
CA GLN A 172 27.00 28.01 7.87
C GLN A 172 28.22 27.13 8.13
N LEU A 173 28.21 25.86 7.72
CA LEU A 173 29.37 24.96 7.83
C LEU A 173 30.44 25.28 6.79
N GLY A 174 30.05 25.66 5.56
CA GLY A 174 30.99 26.05 4.47
C GLY A 174 31.68 27.41 4.69
N GLY A 175 31.24 28.24 5.61
CA GLY A 175 31.83 29.52 5.96
C GLY A 175 32.91 29.47 7.04
N LYS A 176 33.26 28.28 7.53
CA LYS A 176 34.29 28.12 8.58
C LYS A 176 35.63 27.56 8.12
N GLU A 177 35.77 27.29 6.82
CA GLU A 177 37.03 26.84 6.22
C GLU A 177 37.39 27.72 5.03
N ILE A 178 37.94 28.93 5.26
CA ILE A 178 38.91 29.62 4.42
C ILE A 178 39.75 30.52 5.31
#